data_8262b3efeebe7ac4d72e26823269a376
#
_entry.id   8262b3efeebe7ac4d72e26823269a376
#
_cell.length_a   1.000
_cell.length_b   1.000
_cell.length_c   1.000
_cell.angle_alpha   90.00
_cell.angle_beta   90.00
_cell.angle_gamma   90.00
#
_symmetry.space_group_name_H-M   'P 1'
#
loop_
_entity.id
_entity.type
_entity.pdbx_description
1 polymer ?
#
loop_
_entity_poly.entity_id
_entity_poly.type
_entity_poly.pdbx_seq_one_letter_code
_entity_poly.pdbx_strand_id
1 'polypeptide(L)'
;PQAEPDSSAGTATLVEGIDGLRFAKPGTVAPDVILRVVQGEDGKTLHFKLLSPQGKIGYREKEMGKVIIQRLKDPTLLLADYFAELNTMAQSSIAAIEPAQAEDFLARTISFGNAIYEQMFPEELKEEYWRIKKLRDEGKIQTLLVLSDEPWIPWEMAYPYHDDQKENDFLAGSWQMSRWQAGLGLNPELTVKSVQLVTPTLDLAFVQGEKAYFEQIPAAQPAVTIGEPITDRSSFLAQIKKGNVQLLHFATHASFVGENADSSPIHLEAGETITPVDLSGPATVGLRRERPIVFLNACHGGRLEFTLTGLGGWAERMVKQAAATAFVGAYWEINDELASLFACTFYDGLRRGAPLAEAFHAARQALRVAAPANPTWLAYTLYGDPNAHIYWGEEK
;
A
#
# COMPACT_ATOMS: atom_id res chain seq x y z
N PRO A 1 19.82 51.92 27.49
CA PRO A 1 19.53 50.53 27.49
C PRO A 1 18.75 50.24 26.20
N GLN A 2 19.50 49.68 25.30
CA GLN A 2 18.97 49.16 24.05
C GLN A 2 18.43 47.76 24.31
N ALA A 3 17.17 47.50 23.94
CA ALA A 3 16.58 46.17 23.89
C ALA A 3 17.10 45.45 22.67
N GLU A 4 17.73 44.29 22.88
CA GLU A 4 18.05 43.36 21.81
C GLU A 4 16.78 42.73 21.23
N PRO A 5 16.68 42.53 19.89
CA PRO A 5 15.57 41.82 19.32
C PRO A 5 15.69 40.32 19.56
N ASP A 6 14.62 39.77 20.10
CA ASP A 6 14.41 38.33 20.29
C ASP A 6 14.41 37.61 18.95
N SER A 7 15.48 36.90 18.65
CA SER A 7 15.67 36.09 17.43
C SER A 7 15.34 34.65 17.69
N SER A 8 14.07 34.34 17.96
CA SER A 8 13.57 32.95 17.90
C SER A 8 12.71 32.70 16.64
N ALA A 9 13.24 33.07 15.48
CA ALA A 9 12.77 32.50 14.25
C ALA A 9 13.37 31.09 14.13
N GLY A 10 12.58 30.09 14.51
CA GLY A 10 12.94 28.70 14.32
C GLY A 10 13.18 28.43 12.83
N THR A 11 14.44 28.40 12.45
CA THR A 11 14.90 27.89 11.15
C THR A 11 14.40 26.45 11.04
N ALA A 12 13.39 26.21 10.25
CA ALA A 12 12.99 24.87 9.82
C ALA A 12 14.20 24.30 9.06
N THR A 13 15.05 23.58 9.77
CA THR A 13 16.13 22.82 9.16
C THR A 13 15.45 21.73 8.34
N LEU A 14 15.39 21.92 7.02
CA LEU A 14 15.17 20.85 6.08
C LEU A 14 16.25 19.81 6.38
N VAL A 15 15.92 18.76 7.09
CA VAL A 15 16.77 17.60 7.18
C VAL A 15 16.78 17.05 5.76
N GLU A 16 17.85 17.29 5.02
CA GLU A 16 18.06 16.66 3.73
C GLU A 16 17.91 15.16 3.96
N GLY A 17 16.82 14.62 3.42
CA GLY A 17 16.49 13.23 3.57
C GLY A 17 17.53 12.40 2.86
N ILE A 18 17.87 11.28 3.46
CA ILE A 18 18.76 10.29 2.85
C ILE A 18 18.17 9.92 1.49
N ASP A 19 18.92 10.17 0.42
CA ASP A 19 18.73 9.65 -0.93
C ASP A 19 17.28 9.76 -1.50
N GLY A 20 16.72 10.98 -1.47
CA GLY A 20 15.43 11.28 -2.10
C GLY A 20 14.19 11.13 -1.21
N LEU A 21 14.34 10.76 0.06
CA LEU A 21 13.28 10.85 1.06
C LEU A 21 13.27 12.23 1.72
N ARG A 22 12.09 12.86 1.75
CA ARG A 22 11.87 14.10 2.47
C ARG A 22 10.94 13.82 3.66
N PHE A 23 11.41 14.09 4.88
CA PHE A 23 10.56 14.07 6.06
C PHE A 23 9.92 15.45 6.24
N ALA A 24 8.59 15.48 6.32
CA ALA A 24 7.85 16.74 6.32
C ALA A 24 7.98 17.55 7.63
N LYS A 25 8.40 16.93 8.73
CA LYS A 25 8.49 17.59 10.05
C LYS A 25 9.70 17.12 10.87
N PRO A 26 10.30 18.00 11.67
CA PRO A 26 11.27 17.61 12.70
C PRO A 26 10.64 16.65 13.72
N GLY A 27 11.38 15.61 14.11
CA GLY A 27 10.90 14.62 15.09
C GLY A 27 10.12 13.43 14.48
N THR A 28 9.97 13.37 13.17
CA THR A 28 9.39 12.20 12.47
C THR A 28 10.24 10.96 12.73
N VAL A 29 9.60 9.87 13.11
CA VAL A 29 10.27 8.56 13.26
C VAL A 29 10.49 7.99 11.88
N ALA A 30 11.75 7.88 11.46
CA ALA A 30 12.09 7.26 10.18
C ALA A 30 11.83 5.75 10.20
N PRO A 31 11.55 5.13 9.04
CA PRO A 31 11.50 3.68 8.91
C PRO A 31 12.80 3.02 9.40
N ASP A 32 12.70 1.83 10.00
CA ASP A 32 13.88 1.12 10.50
C ASP A 32 14.82 0.73 9.37
N VAL A 33 14.24 0.20 8.28
CA VAL A 33 14.92 -0.22 7.08
C VAL A 33 14.21 0.34 5.85
N ILE A 34 15.00 0.85 4.90
CA ILE A 34 14.52 1.32 3.62
C ILE A 34 15.26 0.54 2.53
N LEU A 35 14.53 -0.18 1.71
CA LEU A 35 15.04 -0.79 0.49
C LEU A 35 14.85 0.20 -0.65
N ARG A 36 15.93 0.85 -1.06
CA ARG A 36 15.94 1.73 -2.22
C ARG A 36 16.20 0.91 -3.47
N VAL A 37 15.29 1.01 -4.45
CA VAL A 37 15.41 0.38 -5.77
C VAL A 37 15.37 1.48 -6.81
N VAL A 38 16.42 1.60 -7.62
CA VAL A 38 16.56 2.63 -8.64
C VAL A 38 16.72 1.97 -9.99
N GLN A 39 15.89 2.36 -10.95
CA GLN A 39 16.04 1.93 -12.33
C GLN A 39 17.23 2.67 -12.95
N GLY A 40 18.15 1.93 -13.57
CA GLY A 40 19.26 2.48 -14.31
C GLY A 40 18.83 3.25 -15.56
N GLU A 41 19.67 4.14 -16.06
CA GLU A 41 19.40 4.93 -17.27
C GLU A 41 19.15 4.06 -18.52
N ASP A 42 19.65 2.83 -18.50
CA ASP A 42 19.42 1.84 -19.55
C ASP A 42 17.99 1.25 -19.55
N GLY A 43 17.18 1.56 -18.54
CA GLY A 43 15.83 1.03 -18.36
C GLY A 43 15.77 -0.48 -18.10
N LYS A 44 16.91 -1.14 -17.92
CA LYS A 44 17.05 -2.60 -17.87
C LYS A 44 17.73 -3.10 -16.62
N THR A 45 18.31 -2.22 -15.84
CA THR A 45 19.03 -2.54 -14.62
C THR A 45 18.31 -1.95 -13.42
N LEU A 46 18.14 -2.73 -12.36
CA LEU A 46 17.73 -2.25 -11.05
C LEU A 46 18.94 -2.23 -10.12
N HIS A 47 19.21 -1.10 -9.50
CA HIS A 47 20.24 -0.92 -8.49
C HIS A 47 19.60 -0.92 -7.10
N PHE A 48 20.21 -1.62 -6.16
CA PHE A 48 19.70 -1.82 -4.83
C PHE A 48 20.59 -1.19 -3.77
N LYS A 49 19.97 -0.52 -2.81
CA LYS A 49 20.63 0.07 -1.67
C LYS A 49 19.78 -0.16 -0.42
N LEU A 50 20.39 -0.52 0.69
CA LEU A 50 19.75 -0.54 2.00
C LEU A 50 20.14 0.71 2.77
N LEU A 51 19.11 1.33 3.39
CA LEU A 51 19.29 2.49 4.24
C LEU A 51 18.65 2.20 5.60
N SER A 52 19.29 2.68 6.66
CA SER A 52 18.72 2.72 8.00
C SER A 52 19.04 4.09 8.61
N PRO A 53 18.12 5.05 8.53
CA PRO A 53 18.38 6.43 8.95
C PRO A 53 18.92 6.55 10.37
N GLN A 54 18.47 5.68 11.24
CA GLN A 54 18.90 5.60 12.64
C GLN A 54 20.09 4.66 12.88
N GLY A 55 20.60 4.00 11.84
CA GLY A 55 21.72 3.06 11.94
C GLY A 55 21.40 1.75 12.68
N LYS A 56 20.12 1.41 12.84
CA LYS A 56 19.66 0.23 13.60
C LYS A 56 20.16 -1.10 13.05
N ILE A 57 20.56 -1.13 11.76
CA ILE A 57 21.13 -2.31 11.12
C ILE A 57 22.67 -2.30 11.09
N GLY A 58 23.32 -1.46 11.90
CA GLY A 58 24.77 -1.37 12.03
C GLY A 58 25.45 -0.44 11.04
N TYR A 59 24.71 0.11 10.08
CA TYR A 59 25.14 1.14 9.14
C TYR A 59 23.94 2.02 8.78
N ARG A 60 24.21 3.19 8.19
CA ARG A 60 23.16 4.08 7.70
C ARG A 60 22.80 3.82 6.24
N GLU A 61 23.77 3.37 5.45
CA GLU A 61 23.65 3.14 4.01
C GLU A 61 24.62 2.07 3.56
N LYS A 62 24.19 1.19 2.61
CA LYS A 62 25.03 0.19 1.99
C LYS A 62 24.46 -0.22 0.62
N GLU A 63 25.33 -0.22 -0.40
CA GLU A 63 24.98 -0.75 -1.72
C GLU A 63 24.77 -2.27 -1.64
N MET A 64 23.75 -2.75 -2.36
CA MET A 64 23.30 -4.15 -2.33
C MET A 64 23.30 -4.79 -3.72
N GLY A 65 24.17 -4.29 -4.62
CA GLY A 65 24.30 -4.85 -5.95
C GLY A 65 23.20 -4.43 -6.91
N LYS A 66 23.06 -5.19 -7.99
CA LYS A 66 22.13 -4.89 -9.08
C LYS A 66 21.57 -6.14 -9.74
N VAL A 67 20.38 -6.02 -10.32
CA VAL A 67 19.75 -7.05 -11.16
C VAL A 67 19.55 -6.51 -12.57
N ILE A 68 19.83 -7.35 -13.58
CA ILE A 68 19.59 -7.02 -14.98
C ILE A 68 18.29 -7.64 -15.44
N ILE A 69 17.25 -6.82 -15.60
CA ILE A 69 15.90 -7.23 -15.97
C ILE A 69 15.85 -7.85 -17.38
N GLN A 70 16.78 -7.47 -18.24
CA GLN A 70 16.83 -7.93 -19.65
C GLN A 70 17.01 -9.45 -19.84
N ARG A 71 17.45 -10.15 -18.79
CA ARG A 71 17.57 -11.62 -18.80
C ARG A 71 16.25 -12.33 -18.56
N LEU A 72 15.25 -11.59 -18.06
CA LEU A 72 13.90 -12.08 -17.86
C LEU A 72 13.15 -11.96 -19.20
N LYS A 73 12.47 -13.02 -19.67
CA LYS A 73 11.37 -12.83 -20.60
C LYS A 73 10.47 -11.77 -19.99
N ASP A 74 10.00 -10.85 -20.76
CA ASP A 74 9.20 -9.70 -20.31
C ASP A 74 8.69 -9.89 -18.86
N PRO A 75 9.25 -9.18 -17.84
CA PRO A 75 8.91 -9.43 -16.45
C PRO A 75 7.43 -9.23 -16.15
N THR A 76 6.77 -8.38 -16.95
CA THR A 76 5.34 -8.11 -16.82
C THR A 76 4.51 -9.32 -17.25
N LEU A 77 4.95 -10.08 -18.25
CA LEU A 77 4.27 -11.31 -18.67
C LEU A 77 4.45 -12.43 -17.65
N LEU A 78 5.64 -12.60 -17.07
CA LEU A 78 5.87 -13.60 -16.02
C LEU A 78 4.96 -13.38 -14.82
N LEU A 79 4.85 -12.12 -14.39
CA LEU A 79 4.01 -11.75 -13.26
C LEU A 79 2.53 -11.83 -13.60
N ALA A 80 2.14 -11.54 -14.85
CA ALA A 80 0.75 -11.63 -15.28
C ALA A 80 0.18 -13.05 -15.13
N ASP A 81 0.97 -14.07 -15.49
CA ASP A 81 0.55 -15.47 -15.32
C ASP A 81 0.39 -15.81 -13.82
N TYR A 82 1.33 -15.39 -12.96
CA TYR A 82 1.22 -15.61 -11.51
C TYR A 82 0.00 -14.92 -10.91
N PHE A 83 -0.27 -13.68 -11.31
CA PHE A 83 -1.44 -12.95 -10.83
C PHE A 83 -2.75 -13.57 -11.31
N ALA A 84 -2.83 -14.05 -12.54
CA ALA A 84 -4.00 -14.74 -13.04
C ALA A 84 -4.31 -16.01 -12.22
N GLU A 85 -3.29 -16.75 -11.84
CA GLU A 85 -3.44 -17.94 -11.00
C GLU A 85 -3.81 -17.57 -9.57
N LEU A 86 -3.14 -16.58 -8.95
CA LEU A 86 -3.48 -16.06 -7.63
C LEU A 86 -4.91 -15.51 -7.56
N ASN A 87 -5.35 -14.83 -8.62
CA ASN A 87 -6.72 -14.35 -8.75
C ASN A 87 -7.72 -15.52 -8.73
N THR A 88 -7.44 -16.56 -9.50
CA THR A 88 -8.29 -17.77 -9.52
C THR A 88 -8.37 -18.42 -8.15
N MET A 89 -7.24 -18.53 -7.44
CA MET A 89 -7.21 -19.06 -6.08
C MET A 89 -7.95 -18.17 -5.09
N ALA A 90 -7.82 -16.85 -5.19
CA ALA A 90 -8.47 -15.88 -4.31
C ALA A 90 -10.00 -15.92 -4.42
N GLN A 91 -10.53 -16.19 -5.62
CA GLN A 91 -11.99 -16.31 -5.86
C GLN A 91 -12.59 -17.64 -5.39
N SER A 92 -11.77 -18.61 -5.02
CA SER A 92 -12.26 -19.87 -4.49
C SER A 92 -12.98 -19.65 -3.16
N SER A 93 -14.13 -20.30 -3.00
CA SER A 93 -14.92 -20.21 -1.75
C SER A 93 -14.09 -20.69 -0.56
N ILE A 94 -13.97 -19.86 0.46
CA ILE A 94 -13.19 -20.16 1.67
C ILE A 94 -13.72 -21.42 2.37
N ALA A 95 -15.05 -21.60 2.38
CA ALA A 95 -15.72 -22.72 3.05
C ALA A 95 -15.62 -24.05 2.28
N ALA A 96 -15.19 -24.04 1.01
CA ALA A 96 -15.24 -25.19 0.11
C ALA A 96 -13.86 -25.66 -0.36
N ILE A 97 -12.76 -25.12 0.19
CA ILE A 97 -11.40 -25.54 -0.19
C ILE A 97 -11.05 -26.85 0.54
N GLU A 98 -10.89 -27.92 -0.19
CA GLU A 98 -10.41 -29.20 0.33
C GLU A 98 -8.97 -29.07 0.84
N PRO A 99 -8.56 -29.78 1.91
CA PRO A 99 -7.21 -29.68 2.48
C PRO A 99 -6.06 -29.87 1.48
N ALA A 100 -6.18 -30.82 0.55
CA ALA A 100 -5.17 -31.04 -0.50
C ALA A 100 -5.08 -29.86 -1.48
N GLN A 101 -6.18 -29.21 -1.80
CA GLN A 101 -6.20 -28.02 -2.62
C GLN A 101 -5.61 -26.81 -1.87
N ALA A 102 -5.85 -26.70 -0.58
CA ALA A 102 -5.27 -25.68 0.27
C ALA A 102 -3.73 -25.78 0.32
N GLU A 103 -3.21 -27.00 0.45
CA GLU A 103 -1.76 -27.27 0.38
C GLU A 103 -1.17 -26.90 -0.98
N ASP A 104 -1.84 -27.26 -2.08
CA ASP A 104 -1.39 -26.93 -3.44
C ASP A 104 -1.38 -25.40 -3.66
N PHE A 105 -2.41 -24.69 -3.23
CA PHE A 105 -2.47 -23.24 -3.34
C PHE A 105 -1.34 -22.56 -2.57
N LEU A 106 -1.08 -22.99 -1.34
CA LEU A 106 0.01 -22.45 -0.54
C LEU A 106 1.37 -22.75 -1.20
N ALA A 107 1.59 -23.97 -1.65
CA ALA A 107 2.83 -24.37 -2.30
C ALA A 107 3.10 -23.57 -3.58
N ARG A 108 2.07 -23.32 -4.41
CA ARG A 108 2.18 -22.47 -5.61
C ARG A 108 2.47 -21.02 -5.27
N THR A 109 1.77 -20.47 -4.27
CA THR A 109 2.00 -19.10 -3.81
C THR A 109 3.44 -18.92 -3.30
N ILE A 110 3.97 -19.88 -2.55
CA ILE A 110 5.37 -19.90 -2.11
C ILE A 110 6.31 -19.99 -3.31
N SER A 111 6.01 -20.86 -4.29
CA SER A 111 6.85 -21.00 -5.50
C SER A 111 6.95 -19.69 -6.28
N PHE A 112 5.85 -18.93 -6.40
CA PHE A 112 5.88 -17.60 -7.01
C PHE A 112 6.72 -16.62 -6.19
N GLY A 113 6.60 -16.65 -4.87
CA GLY A 113 7.41 -15.82 -3.98
C GLY A 113 8.91 -16.13 -4.06
N ASN A 114 9.27 -17.42 -4.16
CA ASN A 114 10.65 -17.85 -4.39
C ASN A 114 11.18 -17.35 -5.74
N ALA A 115 10.37 -17.45 -6.81
CA ALA A 115 10.77 -16.96 -8.13
C ALA A 115 11.02 -15.43 -8.13
N ILE A 116 10.21 -14.65 -7.41
CA ILE A 116 10.44 -13.20 -7.22
C ILE A 116 11.75 -12.98 -6.46
N TYR A 117 11.97 -13.70 -5.36
CA TYR A 117 13.20 -13.57 -4.58
C TYR A 117 14.45 -13.94 -5.38
N GLU A 118 14.42 -15.07 -6.12
CA GLU A 118 15.54 -15.50 -6.95
C GLU A 118 15.91 -14.50 -8.03
N GLN A 119 14.90 -13.95 -8.71
CA GLN A 119 15.11 -13.17 -9.92
C GLN A 119 15.31 -11.66 -9.63
N MET A 120 14.71 -11.17 -8.56
CA MET A 120 14.67 -9.72 -8.28
C MET A 120 15.61 -9.29 -7.15
N PHE A 121 16.22 -10.22 -6.42
CA PHE A 121 17.15 -9.89 -5.33
C PHE A 121 18.60 -10.16 -5.75
N PRO A 122 19.48 -9.16 -5.72
CA PRO A 122 20.92 -9.40 -5.92
C PRO A 122 21.50 -10.24 -4.76
N GLU A 123 22.59 -10.96 -5.00
CA GLU A 123 23.18 -11.88 -4.02
C GLU A 123 23.57 -11.15 -2.72
N GLU A 124 24.12 -9.94 -2.81
CA GLU A 124 24.50 -9.14 -1.65
C GLU A 124 23.29 -8.78 -0.77
N LEU A 125 22.12 -8.56 -1.40
CA LEU A 125 20.88 -8.31 -0.69
C LEU A 125 20.32 -9.59 -0.06
N LYS A 126 20.45 -10.74 -0.74
CA LYS A 126 20.02 -12.04 -0.21
C LYS A 126 20.80 -12.40 1.05
N GLU A 127 22.13 -12.23 1.04
CA GLU A 127 22.97 -12.46 2.22
C GLU A 127 22.62 -11.52 3.38
N GLU A 128 22.48 -10.23 3.08
CA GLU A 128 22.19 -9.20 4.08
C GLU A 128 20.80 -9.33 4.69
N TYR A 129 19.82 -9.84 3.91
CA TYR A 129 18.45 -10.03 4.36
C TYR A 129 18.36 -10.88 5.64
N TRP A 130 19.09 -11.98 5.70
CA TRP A 130 19.04 -12.89 6.85
C TRP A 130 19.59 -12.26 8.13
N ARG A 131 20.62 -11.43 8.00
CA ARG A 131 21.16 -10.66 9.12
C ARG A 131 20.13 -9.63 9.63
N ILE A 132 19.46 -8.96 8.71
CA ILE A 132 18.42 -7.96 9.06
C ILE A 132 17.20 -8.69 9.64
N LYS A 133 16.78 -9.80 9.04
CA LYS A 133 15.67 -10.63 9.55
C LYS A 133 15.92 -11.03 11.02
N LYS A 134 17.13 -11.43 11.35
CA LYS A 134 17.49 -11.73 12.74
C LYS A 134 17.26 -10.55 13.68
N LEU A 135 17.63 -9.32 13.28
CA LEU A 135 17.35 -8.12 14.08
C LEU A 135 15.85 -7.87 14.25
N ARG A 136 15.07 -8.15 13.21
CA ARG A 136 13.61 -8.07 13.26
C ARG A 136 13.04 -9.10 14.23
N ASP A 137 13.47 -10.35 14.16
CA ASP A 137 13.02 -11.44 15.03
C ASP A 137 13.38 -11.19 16.51
N GLU A 138 14.47 -10.46 16.75
CA GLU A 138 14.87 -9.95 18.07
C GLU A 138 14.08 -8.70 18.52
N GLY A 139 13.13 -8.22 17.70
CA GLY A 139 12.30 -7.04 18.02
C GLY A 139 13.02 -5.68 17.95
N LYS A 140 14.24 -5.63 17.39
CA LYS A 140 15.03 -4.39 17.28
C LYS A 140 14.58 -3.47 16.16
N ILE A 141 14.02 -4.05 15.11
CA ILE A 141 13.47 -3.38 13.94
C ILE A 141 12.17 -4.06 13.53
N GLN A 142 11.25 -3.33 12.90
CA GLN A 142 9.97 -3.86 12.47
C GLN A 142 9.52 -3.34 11.12
N THR A 143 9.85 -2.07 10.79
CA THR A 143 9.34 -1.41 9.59
C THR A 143 10.29 -1.54 8.42
N LEU A 144 9.71 -1.87 7.25
CA LEU A 144 10.39 -1.90 5.96
C LEU A 144 9.67 -0.97 4.98
N LEU A 145 10.34 0.08 4.53
CA LEU A 145 9.88 0.91 3.43
C LEU A 145 10.57 0.50 2.13
N VAL A 146 9.81 0.12 1.11
CA VAL A 146 10.34 -0.07 -0.25
C VAL A 146 10.19 1.25 -1.01
N LEU A 147 11.31 1.90 -1.25
CA LEU A 147 11.39 3.14 -1.99
C LEU A 147 11.81 2.84 -3.42
N SER A 148 10.83 2.68 -4.32
CA SER A 148 11.09 2.25 -5.69
C SER A 148 10.37 3.12 -6.72
N ASP A 149 11.03 3.33 -7.86
CA ASP A 149 10.45 4.06 -8.98
C ASP A 149 9.70 3.13 -9.94
N GLU A 150 9.90 1.82 -9.81
CA GLU A 150 9.18 0.81 -10.58
C GLU A 150 7.93 0.32 -9.80
N PRO A 151 6.74 0.36 -10.41
CA PRO A 151 5.49 0.00 -9.73
C PRO A 151 5.13 -1.50 -9.83
N TRP A 152 5.78 -2.25 -10.71
CA TRP A 152 5.30 -3.56 -11.16
C TRP A 152 5.84 -4.75 -10.37
N ILE A 153 6.92 -4.62 -9.58
CA ILE A 153 7.41 -5.73 -8.75
C ILE A 153 6.62 -5.82 -7.45
N PRO A 154 5.94 -6.94 -7.17
CA PRO A 154 5.19 -7.13 -5.94
C PRO A 154 6.13 -7.59 -4.82
N TRP A 155 6.91 -6.68 -4.27
CA TRP A 155 7.89 -6.95 -3.22
C TRP A 155 7.29 -7.68 -2.02
N GLU A 156 6.02 -7.43 -1.73
CA GLU A 156 5.24 -8.06 -0.67
C GLU A 156 5.25 -9.58 -0.77
N MET A 157 5.27 -10.08 -2.01
CA MET A 157 5.19 -11.50 -2.34
C MET A 157 6.54 -12.20 -2.33
N ALA A 158 7.66 -11.49 -2.27
CA ALA A 158 8.95 -12.16 -2.21
C ALA A 158 9.00 -13.11 -1.00
N TYR A 159 9.39 -14.35 -1.25
CA TYR A 159 9.53 -15.39 -0.23
C TYR A 159 11.01 -15.81 -0.12
N PRO A 160 11.78 -15.13 0.74
CA PRO A 160 13.19 -15.43 0.93
C PRO A 160 13.39 -16.84 1.48
N TYR A 161 14.38 -17.55 0.99
CA TYR A 161 14.77 -18.86 1.51
C TYR A 161 16.30 -18.99 1.58
N HIS A 162 16.77 -19.86 2.47
CA HIS A 162 18.17 -20.22 2.62
C HIS A 162 18.24 -21.65 3.18
N ASP A 163 19.22 -22.42 2.76
CA ASP A 163 19.34 -23.85 3.10
C ASP A 163 19.36 -24.12 4.61
N ASP A 164 19.94 -23.20 5.38
CA ASP A 164 20.07 -23.31 6.85
C ASP A 164 18.88 -22.74 7.62
N GLN A 165 17.89 -22.12 6.95
CA GLN A 165 16.77 -21.43 7.58
C GLN A 165 15.48 -22.22 7.41
N LYS A 166 14.88 -22.64 8.53
CA LYS A 166 13.62 -23.41 8.52
C LYS A 166 12.37 -22.57 8.61
N GLU A 167 12.49 -21.35 9.14
CA GLU A 167 11.35 -20.43 9.33
C GLU A 167 11.40 -19.33 8.28
N ASN A 168 10.77 -19.59 7.15
CA ASN A 168 10.65 -18.65 6.05
C ASN A 168 9.22 -18.08 6.00
N ASP A 169 9.10 -16.88 5.52
CA ASP A 169 7.81 -16.23 5.26
C ASP A 169 7.95 -15.17 4.16
N PHE A 170 6.83 -14.80 3.56
CA PHE A 170 6.76 -13.67 2.64
C PHE A 170 7.21 -12.37 3.32
N LEU A 171 7.77 -11.44 2.57
CA LEU A 171 8.11 -10.14 3.14
C LEU A 171 6.88 -9.49 3.81
N ALA A 172 5.71 -9.58 3.16
CA ALA A 172 4.45 -9.09 3.71
C ALA A 172 4.02 -9.76 5.01
N GLY A 173 4.38 -11.02 5.22
CA GLY A 173 4.13 -11.75 6.46
C GLY A 173 5.13 -11.41 7.56
N SER A 174 6.35 -11.07 7.17
CA SER A 174 7.44 -10.81 8.10
C SER A 174 7.53 -9.37 8.56
N TRP A 175 7.15 -8.37 7.74
CA TRP A 175 7.45 -6.96 7.98
C TRP A 175 6.19 -6.10 8.06
N GLN A 176 6.22 -5.09 8.92
CA GLN A 176 5.35 -3.93 8.80
C GLN A 176 5.86 -3.09 7.62
N MET A 177 5.39 -3.43 6.42
CA MET A 177 5.94 -2.85 5.21
C MET A 177 4.99 -1.91 4.48
N SER A 178 5.58 -0.94 3.82
CA SER A 178 4.92 -0.03 2.89
C SER A 178 5.82 0.28 1.70
N ARG A 179 5.24 0.93 0.71
CA ARG A 179 5.94 1.46 -0.47
C ARG A 179 5.91 2.96 -0.49
N TRP A 180 6.86 3.54 -1.19
CA TRP A 180 6.84 4.96 -1.54
C TRP A 180 7.62 5.22 -2.83
N GLN A 181 7.46 6.42 -3.36
CA GLN A 181 8.18 6.85 -4.57
C GLN A 181 9.24 7.87 -4.21
N ALA A 182 10.39 7.79 -4.88
CA ALA A 182 11.49 8.72 -4.66
C ALA A 182 11.12 10.17 -4.96
N GLY A 183 11.71 11.09 -4.20
CA GLY A 183 11.52 12.53 -4.37
C GLY A 183 10.22 13.09 -3.79
N LEU A 184 9.32 12.24 -3.30
CA LEU A 184 8.08 12.66 -2.65
C LEU A 184 8.23 12.68 -1.13
N GLY A 185 7.66 13.72 -0.48
CA GLY A 185 7.65 13.82 0.97
C GLY A 185 6.68 12.82 1.60
N LEU A 186 7.11 12.16 2.67
CA LEU A 186 6.26 11.34 3.52
C LEU A 186 5.43 12.22 4.47
N ASN A 187 4.20 11.82 4.73
CA ASN A 187 3.32 12.46 5.69
C ASN A 187 3.26 11.63 6.97
N PRO A 188 3.84 12.09 8.09
CA PRO A 188 3.94 11.30 9.30
C PRO A 188 2.65 11.25 10.12
N GLU A 189 1.67 12.10 9.79
CA GLU A 189 0.42 12.19 10.54
C GLU A 189 -0.72 12.73 9.67
N LEU A 190 -1.94 12.32 9.99
CA LEU A 190 -3.17 12.86 9.41
C LEU A 190 -4.26 12.86 10.48
N THR A 191 -5.06 13.94 10.52
CA THR A 191 -6.29 13.98 11.32
C THR A 191 -7.50 13.78 10.42
N VAL A 192 -8.23 12.70 10.64
CA VAL A 192 -9.46 12.36 9.92
C VAL A 192 -10.65 13.00 10.60
N LYS A 193 -11.26 13.99 9.95
CA LYS A 193 -12.49 14.68 10.37
C LYS A 193 -13.67 14.36 9.45
N SER A 194 -13.38 13.92 8.23
CA SER A 194 -14.40 13.58 7.24
C SER A 194 -14.00 12.35 6.43
N VAL A 195 -14.92 11.42 6.36
CA VAL A 195 -14.84 10.19 5.57
C VAL A 195 -15.84 10.27 4.43
N GLN A 196 -15.42 9.90 3.24
CA GLN A 196 -16.27 9.78 2.07
C GLN A 196 -16.24 8.37 1.52
N LEU A 197 -17.40 7.76 1.41
CA LEU A 197 -17.58 6.45 0.78
C LEU A 197 -17.94 6.64 -0.70
N VAL A 198 -17.34 5.83 -1.56
CA VAL A 198 -17.70 5.68 -2.99
C VAL A 198 -18.20 4.26 -3.16
N THR A 199 -19.52 4.08 -3.15
CA THR A 199 -20.18 2.77 -3.09
C THR A 199 -21.35 2.73 -4.07
N PRO A 200 -21.10 2.56 -5.38
CA PRO A 200 -22.14 2.67 -6.41
C PRO A 200 -23.18 1.54 -6.34
N THR A 201 -22.82 0.39 -5.83
CA THR A 201 -23.72 -0.77 -5.83
C THR A 201 -23.95 -1.23 -4.40
N LEU A 202 -25.20 -1.13 -3.94
CA LEU A 202 -25.57 -1.53 -2.59
C LEU A 202 -25.82 -3.04 -2.44
N ASP A 203 -25.82 -3.79 -3.54
CA ASP A 203 -26.18 -5.21 -3.55
C ASP A 203 -25.03 -6.16 -3.20
N LEU A 204 -23.81 -5.64 -3.07
CA LEU A 204 -22.67 -6.43 -2.65
C LEU A 204 -22.65 -6.56 -1.12
N ALA A 205 -22.66 -7.80 -0.61
CA ALA A 205 -22.74 -8.08 0.82
C ALA A 205 -21.60 -7.41 1.62
N PHE A 206 -20.38 -7.36 1.07
CA PHE A 206 -19.23 -6.71 1.71
C PHE A 206 -19.37 -5.19 1.78
N VAL A 207 -19.98 -4.54 0.78
CA VAL A 207 -20.27 -3.09 0.78
C VAL A 207 -21.20 -2.74 1.94
N GLN A 208 -22.21 -3.57 2.20
CA GLN A 208 -23.11 -3.38 3.34
C GLN A 208 -22.36 -3.46 4.68
N GLY A 209 -21.45 -4.43 4.82
CA GLY A 209 -20.62 -4.60 6.01
C GLY A 209 -19.71 -3.38 6.26
N GLU A 210 -19.04 -2.92 5.24
CA GLU A 210 -18.16 -1.75 5.32
C GLU A 210 -18.95 -0.45 5.59
N LYS A 211 -20.07 -0.26 4.92
CA LYS A 211 -20.97 0.87 5.19
C LYS A 211 -21.43 0.89 6.66
N ALA A 212 -21.93 -0.23 7.16
CA ALA A 212 -22.35 -0.36 8.55
C ALA A 212 -21.22 -0.09 9.54
N TYR A 213 -19.97 -0.50 9.19
CA TYR A 213 -18.79 -0.19 9.99
C TYR A 213 -18.56 1.32 10.08
N PHE A 214 -18.57 2.04 8.95
CA PHE A 214 -18.35 3.49 8.96
C PHE A 214 -19.48 4.25 9.66
N GLU A 215 -20.73 3.83 9.51
CA GLU A 215 -21.89 4.45 10.17
C GLU A 215 -21.81 4.43 11.71
N GLN A 216 -21.03 3.49 12.28
CA GLN A 216 -20.82 3.40 13.74
C GLN A 216 -19.73 4.34 14.26
N ILE A 217 -18.85 4.85 13.39
CA ILE A 217 -17.71 5.69 13.80
C ILE A 217 -18.15 6.94 14.55
N PRO A 218 -19.14 7.73 14.09
CA PRO A 218 -19.55 8.95 14.79
C PRO A 218 -20.06 8.72 16.21
N ALA A 219 -20.60 7.55 16.51
CA ALA A 219 -21.04 7.22 17.87
C ALA A 219 -19.87 7.12 18.86
N ALA A 220 -18.72 6.63 18.41
CA ALA A 220 -17.50 6.52 19.22
C ALA A 220 -16.58 7.73 19.09
N GLN A 221 -16.66 8.45 17.98
CA GLN A 221 -15.80 9.59 17.61
C GLN A 221 -16.66 10.71 17.00
N PRO A 222 -17.40 11.48 17.83
CA PRO A 222 -18.41 12.45 17.37
C PRO A 222 -17.88 13.58 16.49
N ALA A 223 -16.58 13.85 16.53
CA ALA A 223 -15.92 14.87 15.69
C ALA A 223 -15.63 14.38 14.26
N VAL A 224 -15.92 13.10 13.95
CA VAL A 224 -15.80 12.53 12.59
C VAL A 224 -17.15 12.52 11.91
N THR A 225 -17.22 13.04 10.70
CA THR A 225 -18.41 13.00 9.86
C THR A 225 -18.27 11.98 8.75
N ILE A 226 -19.35 11.24 8.48
CA ILE A 226 -19.45 10.34 7.33
C ILE A 226 -20.33 11.02 6.29
N GLY A 227 -19.79 11.23 5.08
CA GLY A 227 -20.54 11.80 3.96
C GLY A 227 -21.55 10.79 3.39
N GLU A 228 -22.60 11.32 2.74
CA GLU A 228 -23.51 10.47 1.96
C GLU A 228 -22.70 9.68 0.90
N PRO A 229 -23.01 8.40 0.71
CA PRO A 229 -22.30 7.57 -0.28
C PRO A 229 -22.38 8.19 -1.68
N ILE A 230 -21.25 8.25 -2.36
CA ILE A 230 -21.16 8.68 -3.76
C ILE A 230 -21.37 7.48 -4.67
N THR A 231 -22.33 7.60 -5.59
CA THR A 231 -22.71 6.55 -6.52
C THR A 231 -22.45 6.92 -7.98
N ASP A 232 -22.25 8.20 -8.30
CA ASP A 232 -22.11 8.73 -9.65
C ASP A 232 -20.85 9.60 -9.83
N ARG A 233 -20.42 9.74 -11.10
CA ARG A 233 -19.22 10.46 -11.47
C ARG A 233 -19.27 11.95 -11.16
N SER A 234 -20.42 12.59 -11.34
CA SER A 234 -20.57 14.03 -11.16
C SER A 234 -20.42 14.40 -9.68
N SER A 235 -21.04 13.64 -8.79
CA SER A 235 -20.93 13.77 -7.33
C SER A 235 -19.51 13.52 -6.86
N PHE A 236 -18.83 12.49 -7.42
CA PHE A 236 -17.43 12.24 -7.13
C PHE A 236 -16.54 13.43 -7.48
N LEU A 237 -16.61 13.91 -8.71
CA LEU A 237 -15.80 15.05 -9.17
C LEU A 237 -16.11 16.34 -8.39
N ALA A 238 -17.37 16.57 -8.03
CA ALA A 238 -17.75 17.70 -7.18
C ALA A 238 -17.13 17.59 -5.79
N GLN A 239 -17.15 16.38 -5.17
CA GLN A 239 -16.59 16.16 -3.85
C GLN A 239 -15.08 16.33 -3.82
N ILE A 240 -14.33 15.75 -4.76
CA ILE A 240 -12.86 15.90 -4.78
C ILE A 240 -12.43 17.35 -5.07
N LYS A 241 -13.18 18.07 -5.89
CA LYS A 241 -12.95 19.50 -6.15
C LYS A 241 -13.21 20.36 -4.92
N LYS A 242 -14.28 20.07 -4.18
CA LYS A 242 -14.60 20.73 -2.91
C LYS A 242 -13.51 20.49 -1.87
N GLY A 243 -12.93 19.27 -1.85
CA GLY A 243 -12.02 18.80 -0.80
C GLY A 243 -12.77 18.50 0.50
N ASN A 244 -12.12 18.75 1.64
CA ASN A 244 -12.67 18.46 2.97
C ASN A 244 -12.98 16.96 3.17
N VAL A 245 -12.09 16.10 2.67
CA VAL A 245 -12.12 14.65 2.84
C VAL A 245 -10.72 14.17 3.19
N GLN A 246 -10.56 13.58 4.37
CA GLN A 246 -9.30 13.05 4.82
C GLN A 246 -9.23 11.52 4.70
N LEU A 247 -10.38 10.85 4.49
CA LEU A 247 -10.43 9.45 4.16
C LEU A 247 -11.43 9.23 3.02
N LEU A 248 -10.93 8.69 1.91
CA LEU A 248 -11.71 8.33 0.73
C LEU A 248 -11.67 6.80 0.58
N HIS A 249 -12.82 6.17 0.78
CA HIS A 249 -12.96 4.71 0.73
C HIS A 249 -13.84 4.29 -0.44
N PHE A 250 -13.28 3.48 -1.32
CA PHE A 250 -13.98 2.88 -2.45
C PHE A 250 -14.34 1.44 -2.10
N ALA A 251 -15.62 1.11 -2.17
CA ALA A 251 -16.12 -0.26 -2.12
C ALA A 251 -16.97 -0.50 -3.40
N THR A 252 -16.32 -0.98 -4.45
CA THR A 252 -16.88 -1.02 -5.80
C THR A 252 -16.17 -2.04 -6.68
N HIS A 253 -16.57 -2.12 -7.93
CA HIS A 253 -15.85 -2.85 -8.96
C HIS A 253 -14.86 -1.93 -9.70
N ALA A 254 -13.70 -2.46 -10.04
CA ALA A 254 -12.75 -1.81 -10.92
C ALA A 254 -12.35 -2.75 -12.07
N SER A 255 -11.92 -2.19 -13.17
CA SER A 255 -11.29 -2.93 -14.27
C SER A 255 -9.93 -2.31 -14.55
N PHE A 256 -8.90 -3.13 -14.69
CA PHE A 256 -7.59 -2.61 -14.99
C PHE A 256 -7.27 -2.84 -16.47
N VAL A 257 -6.77 -1.79 -17.15
CA VAL A 257 -6.42 -1.83 -18.57
C VAL A 257 -4.90 -1.91 -18.68
N GLY A 258 -4.43 -3.02 -19.25
CA GLY A 258 -3.03 -3.41 -19.24
C GLY A 258 -2.06 -2.50 -19.95
N GLU A 259 -2.44 -1.96 -21.07
CA GLU A 259 -1.56 -1.13 -21.89
C GLU A 259 -1.53 0.34 -21.43
N ASN A 260 -2.54 0.79 -20.67
CA ASN A 260 -2.65 2.15 -20.20
C ASN A 260 -3.22 2.23 -18.78
N ALA A 261 -2.35 2.31 -17.80
CA ALA A 261 -2.70 2.42 -16.40
C ALA A 261 -3.66 3.59 -16.09
N ASP A 262 -3.52 4.70 -16.78
CA ASP A 262 -4.37 5.88 -16.63
C ASP A 262 -5.81 5.69 -17.14
N SER A 263 -6.06 4.61 -17.88
CA SER A 263 -7.39 4.25 -18.41
C SER A 263 -8.10 3.20 -17.58
N SER A 264 -7.56 2.78 -16.43
CA SER A 264 -8.14 1.75 -15.58
C SER A 264 -9.37 2.29 -14.83
N PRO A 265 -10.61 1.91 -15.22
CA PRO A 265 -11.81 2.50 -14.64
C PRO A 265 -12.20 1.88 -13.32
N ILE A 266 -12.73 2.72 -12.43
CA ILE A 266 -13.58 2.33 -11.31
C ILE A 266 -15.02 2.51 -11.77
N HIS A 267 -15.85 1.48 -11.57
CA HIS A 267 -17.23 1.45 -12.03
C HIS A 267 -18.16 2.11 -11.01
N LEU A 268 -19.06 2.93 -11.51
CA LEU A 268 -20.09 3.63 -10.77
C LEU A 268 -21.48 3.20 -11.26
N GLU A 269 -22.55 3.75 -10.67
CA GLU A 269 -23.92 3.43 -11.10
C GLU A 269 -24.20 3.85 -12.54
N ALA A 270 -25.25 3.28 -13.12
CA ALA A 270 -25.71 3.54 -14.48
C ALA A 270 -24.63 3.32 -15.57
N GLY A 271 -23.58 2.53 -15.29
CA GLY A 271 -22.48 2.29 -16.22
C GLY A 271 -21.49 3.44 -16.34
N GLU A 272 -21.58 4.43 -15.48
CA GLU A 272 -20.57 5.48 -15.39
C GLU A 272 -19.24 4.93 -14.85
N THR A 273 -18.15 5.61 -15.15
CA THR A 273 -16.81 5.26 -14.66
C THR A 273 -16.00 6.48 -14.29
N ILE A 274 -15.06 6.29 -13.39
CA ILE A 274 -13.97 7.23 -13.13
C ILE A 274 -12.64 6.54 -13.42
N THR A 275 -11.68 7.31 -13.92
CA THR A 275 -10.34 6.82 -14.26
C THR A 275 -9.27 7.67 -13.58
N PRO A 276 -8.02 7.23 -13.50
CA PRO A 276 -6.92 8.05 -12.99
C PRO A 276 -6.80 9.41 -13.69
N VAL A 277 -7.16 9.51 -14.98
CA VAL A 277 -7.13 10.77 -15.75
C VAL A 277 -8.10 11.81 -15.17
N ASP A 278 -9.23 11.39 -14.61
CA ASP A 278 -10.21 12.29 -13.97
C ASP A 278 -9.61 13.04 -12.76
N LEU A 279 -8.54 12.47 -12.17
CA LEU A 279 -7.77 13.08 -11.09
C LEU A 279 -6.65 13.97 -11.64
N SER A 280 -6.98 14.90 -12.52
CA SER A 280 -6.02 15.82 -13.11
C SER A 280 -6.43 17.29 -12.93
N GLY A 281 -5.46 18.20 -12.99
CA GLY A 281 -5.69 19.63 -12.93
C GLY A 281 -6.42 20.07 -11.64
N PRO A 282 -7.50 20.88 -11.75
CA PRO A 282 -8.22 21.42 -10.60
C PRO A 282 -8.82 20.34 -9.66
N ALA A 283 -9.13 19.15 -10.16
CA ALA A 283 -9.69 18.07 -9.35
C ALA A 283 -8.72 17.61 -8.24
N THR A 284 -7.41 17.67 -8.48
CA THR A 284 -6.42 17.26 -7.48
C THR A 284 -6.13 18.31 -6.42
N VAL A 285 -6.49 19.56 -6.65
CA VAL A 285 -6.16 20.66 -5.71
C VAL A 285 -6.80 20.44 -4.34
N GLY A 286 -8.07 20.03 -4.31
CA GLY A 286 -8.79 19.71 -3.08
C GLY A 286 -8.13 18.57 -2.32
N LEU A 287 -7.84 17.45 -3.02
CA LEU A 287 -7.18 16.29 -2.44
C LEU A 287 -5.76 16.62 -1.93
N ARG A 288 -4.99 17.39 -2.70
CA ARG A 288 -3.62 17.80 -2.32
C ARG A 288 -3.59 18.63 -1.03
N ARG A 289 -4.62 19.44 -0.79
CA ARG A 289 -4.74 20.22 0.43
C ARG A 289 -5.04 19.31 1.63
N GLU A 290 -5.94 18.35 1.47
CA GLU A 290 -6.40 17.46 2.54
C GLU A 290 -5.45 16.28 2.76
N ARG A 291 -4.68 15.87 1.74
CA ARG A 291 -3.75 14.73 1.78
C ARG A 291 -4.38 13.44 2.31
N PRO A 292 -5.49 12.98 1.72
CA PRO A 292 -6.29 11.90 2.31
C PRO A 292 -5.55 10.57 2.42
N ILE A 293 -6.10 9.67 3.25
CA ILE A 293 -5.95 8.24 3.03
C ILE A 293 -6.93 7.86 1.93
N VAL A 294 -6.46 7.14 0.93
CA VAL A 294 -7.30 6.56 -0.12
C VAL A 294 -7.23 5.05 -0.04
N PHE A 295 -8.37 4.42 0.19
CA PHE A 295 -8.50 2.97 0.22
C PHE A 295 -9.34 2.52 -0.98
N LEU A 296 -8.69 1.83 -1.90
CA LEU A 296 -9.34 1.27 -3.09
C LEU A 296 -9.65 -0.22 -2.84
N ASN A 297 -10.81 -0.49 -2.26
CA ASN A 297 -11.36 -1.83 -2.09
C ASN A 297 -12.25 -2.15 -3.28
N ALA A 298 -11.61 -2.50 -4.39
CA ALA A 298 -12.30 -2.72 -5.65
C ALA A 298 -12.12 -4.16 -6.11
N CYS A 299 -13.23 -4.90 -6.13
CA CYS A 299 -13.29 -6.24 -6.68
C CYS A 299 -13.43 -6.19 -8.19
N HIS A 300 -12.85 -7.14 -8.89
CA HIS A 300 -12.82 -7.17 -10.35
C HIS A 300 -14.04 -7.90 -10.91
N GLY A 301 -14.84 -7.25 -11.70
CA GLY A 301 -15.96 -7.87 -12.42
C GLY A 301 -15.49 -8.67 -13.63
N GLY A 302 -14.92 -9.85 -13.42
CA GLY A 302 -14.97 -10.96 -14.38
C GLY A 302 -14.19 -10.89 -15.70
N ARG A 303 -13.14 -10.06 -15.87
CA ARG A 303 -12.23 -10.12 -17.04
C ARG A 303 -10.77 -10.15 -16.65
N LEU A 304 -10.11 -11.26 -17.04
CA LEU A 304 -8.69 -11.58 -16.81
C LEU A 304 -7.75 -10.78 -17.75
N GLU A 305 -7.77 -9.46 -17.71
CA GLU A 305 -6.69 -8.68 -18.31
C GLU A 305 -5.97 -7.94 -17.20
N PHE A 306 -5.09 -8.69 -16.54
CA PHE A 306 -4.29 -8.21 -15.43
C PHE A 306 -3.06 -7.48 -15.95
N THR A 307 -2.90 -6.24 -15.55
CA THR A 307 -1.59 -5.61 -15.58
C THR A 307 -1.38 -4.84 -14.29
N LEU A 308 -0.28 -5.13 -13.66
CA LEU A 308 0.36 -4.39 -12.57
C LEU A 308 0.36 -2.86 -12.80
N THR A 309 0.27 -2.45 -14.06
CA THR A 309 0.20 -1.06 -14.50
C THR A 309 -1.10 -0.36 -14.10
N GLY A 310 -2.23 -1.05 -14.01
CA GLY A 310 -3.52 -0.43 -13.68
C GLY A 310 -3.58 0.11 -12.25
N LEU A 311 -3.14 -0.67 -11.26
CA LEU A 311 -3.01 -0.18 -9.90
C LEU A 311 -1.96 0.93 -9.83
N GLY A 312 -0.87 0.84 -10.61
CA GLY A 312 0.15 1.87 -10.74
C GLY A 312 -0.42 3.22 -11.14
N GLY A 313 -1.37 3.28 -12.06
CA GLY A 313 -2.03 4.52 -12.46
C GLY A 313 -2.78 5.19 -11.31
N TRP A 314 -3.59 4.45 -10.57
CA TRP A 314 -4.27 4.98 -9.38
C TRP A 314 -3.31 5.36 -8.27
N ALA A 315 -2.35 4.50 -7.91
CA ALA A 315 -1.35 4.80 -6.90
C ALA A 315 -0.53 6.04 -7.27
N GLU A 316 -0.08 6.13 -8.53
CA GLU A 316 0.68 7.28 -9.00
C GLU A 316 -0.12 8.59 -8.91
N ARG A 317 -1.38 8.60 -9.35
CA ARG A 317 -2.25 9.78 -9.28
C ARG A 317 -2.51 10.19 -7.84
N MET A 318 -2.83 9.24 -6.96
CA MET A 318 -3.11 9.54 -5.56
C MET A 318 -1.86 9.98 -4.80
N VAL A 319 -0.74 9.31 -5.01
CA VAL A 319 0.51 9.62 -4.29
C VAL A 319 1.21 10.86 -4.86
N LYS A 320 1.46 10.91 -6.18
CA LYS A 320 2.20 12.03 -6.80
C LYS A 320 1.35 13.28 -6.97
N GLN A 321 0.13 13.13 -7.44
CA GLN A 321 -0.67 14.29 -7.86
C GLN A 321 -1.61 14.77 -6.77
N ALA A 322 -2.27 13.86 -6.05
CA ALA A 322 -3.12 14.21 -4.92
C ALA A 322 -2.37 14.36 -3.59
N ALA A 323 -1.09 13.99 -3.54
CA ALA A 323 -0.25 14.01 -2.33
C ALA A 323 -0.88 13.25 -1.15
N ALA A 324 -1.59 12.17 -1.42
CA ALA A 324 -2.22 11.34 -0.39
C ALA A 324 -1.23 10.95 0.71
N THR A 325 -1.69 10.94 1.96
CA THR A 325 -0.92 10.43 3.10
C THR A 325 -0.68 8.95 2.97
N ALA A 326 -1.70 8.22 2.50
CA ALA A 326 -1.58 6.82 2.17
C ALA A 326 -2.51 6.44 1.01
N PHE A 327 -2.10 5.43 0.25
CA PHE A 327 -2.93 4.74 -0.71
C PHE A 327 -2.87 3.24 -0.43
N VAL A 328 -4.03 2.62 -0.32
CA VAL A 328 -4.21 1.17 -0.18
C VAL A 328 -4.94 0.67 -1.42
N GLY A 329 -4.44 -0.37 -2.04
CA GLY A 329 -5.08 -1.03 -3.17
C GLY A 329 -4.68 -2.50 -3.25
N ALA A 330 -5.27 -3.24 -4.16
CA ALA A 330 -4.99 -4.66 -4.35
C ALA A 330 -4.47 -4.98 -5.74
N TYR A 331 -3.59 -5.96 -5.84
CA TYR A 331 -2.98 -6.41 -7.10
C TYR A 331 -3.92 -7.29 -7.93
N TRP A 332 -4.83 -8.02 -7.31
CA TRP A 332 -5.82 -8.88 -7.95
C TRP A 332 -7.15 -8.83 -7.22
N GLU A 333 -8.14 -9.47 -7.81
CA GLU A 333 -9.50 -9.54 -7.27
C GLU A 333 -9.52 -10.18 -5.90
N ILE A 334 -10.25 -9.59 -5.00
CA ILE A 334 -10.28 -9.95 -3.59
C ILE A 334 -11.60 -10.69 -3.31
N ASN A 335 -11.53 -11.70 -2.47
CA ASN A 335 -12.73 -12.33 -1.94
C ASN A 335 -13.50 -11.33 -1.06
N ASP A 336 -14.80 -11.19 -1.27
CA ASP A 336 -15.67 -10.19 -0.64
C ASP A 336 -15.66 -10.23 0.88
N GLU A 337 -15.70 -11.43 1.49
CA GLU A 337 -15.67 -11.58 2.94
C GLU A 337 -14.33 -11.13 3.52
N LEU A 338 -13.25 -11.49 2.85
CA LEU A 338 -11.89 -11.10 3.25
C LEU A 338 -11.65 -9.61 3.02
N ALA A 339 -12.25 -9.01 1.98
CA ALA A 339 -12.16 -7.58 1.71
C ALA A 339 -12.70 -6.76 2.89
N SER A 340 -13.88 -7.08 3.35
CA SER A 340 -14.51 -6.41 4.51
C SER A 340 -13.72 -6.65 5.80
N LEU A 341 -13.27 -7.89 6.04
CA LEU A 341 -12.43 -8.20 7.21
C LEU A 341 -11.14 -7.38 7.22
N PHE A 342 -10.47 -7.26 6.06
CA PHE A 342 -9.26 -6.45 5.94
C PHE A 342 -9.52 -4.98 6.27
N ALA A 343 -10.50 -4.37 5.60
CA ALA A 343 -10.83 -2.97 5.76
C ALA A 343 -11.20 -2.63 7.22
N CYS A 344 -12.10 -3.40 7.83
CA CYS A 344 -12.51 -3.20 9.21
C CYS A 344 -11.33 -3.34 10.18
N THR A 345 -10.51 -4.39 10.04
CA THR A 345 -9.35 -4.62 10.90
C THR A 345 -8.32 -3.51 10.77
N PHE A 346 -8.04 -3.06 9.54
CA PHE A 346 -7.13 -1.95 9.27
C PHE A 346 -7.58 -0.66 9.94
N TYR A 347 -8.84 -0.26 9.73
CA TYR A 347 -9.37 0.96 10.35
C TYR A 347 -9.46 0.87 11.87
N ASP A 348 -9.78 -0.30 12.42
CA ASP A 348 -9.75 -0.52 13.87
C ASP A 348 -8.33 -0.35 14.44
N GLY A 349 -7.31 -0.83 13.74
CA GLY A 349 -5.92 -0.60 14.08
C GLY A 349 -5.60 0.89 14.15
N LEU A 350 -5.92 1.63 13.10
CA LEU A 350 -5.72 3.08 13.02
C LEU A 350 -6.47 3.83 14.13
N ARG A 351 -7.73 3.45 14.40
CA ARG A 351 -8.56 4.08 15.44
C ARG A 351 -8.05 3.81 16.86
N ARG A 352 -7.34 2.71 17.07
CA ARG A 352 -6.63 2.42 18.34
C ARG A 352 -5.27 3.12 18.45
N GLY A 353 -4.85 3.88 17.42
CA GLY A 353 -3.61 4.63 17.40
C GLY A 353 -2.39 3.85 16.93
N ALA A 354 -2.57 2.67 16.34
CA ALA A 354 -1.47 1.94 15.72
C ALA A 354 -0.89 2.73 14.53
N PRO A 355 0.44 2.71 14.33
CA PRO A 355 1.06 3.23 13.13
C PRO A 355 0.50 2.57 11.86
N LEU A 356 0.57 3.28 10.75
CA LEU A 356 -0.06 2.90 9.49
C LEU A 356 0.30 1.48 9.03
N ALA A 357 1.59 1.14 8.99
CA ALA A 357 2.03 -0.18 8.54
C ALA A 357 1.79 -1.28 9.59
N GLU A 358 1.73 -0.94 10.88
CA GLU A 358 1.33 -1.88 11.93
C GLU A 358 -0.13 -2.28 11.77
N ALA A 359 -1.04 -1.30 11.62
CA ALA A 359 -2.47 -1.55 11.37
C ALA A 359 -2.69 -2.36 10.10
N PHE A 360 -1.93 -2.05 9.04
CA PHE A 360 -1.99 -2.76 7.76
C PHE A 360 -1.48 -4.20 7.88
N HIS A 361 -0.38 -4.42 8.57
CA HIS A 361 0.16 -5.74 8.84
C HIS A 361 -0.80 -6.59 9.68
N ALA A 362 -1.42 -6.01 10.71
CA ALA A 362 -2.43 -6.69 11.53
C ALA A 362 -3.64 -7.12 10.68
N ALA A 363 -4.11 -6.30 9.76
CA ALA A 363 -5.18 -6.64 8.83
C ALA A 363 -4.79 -7.82 7.92
N ARG A 364 -3.58 -7.83 7.38
CA ARG A 364 -3.03 -8.98 6.63
C ARG A 364 -3.01 -10.26 7.44
N GLN A 365 -2.53 -10.19 8.69
CA GLN A 365 -2.48 -11.37 9.57
C GLN A 365 -3.89 -11.87 9.91
N ALA A 366 -4.87 -10.99 10.07
CA ALA A 366 -6.27 -11.39 10.29
C ALA A 366 -6.80 -12.19 9.10
N LEU A 367 -6.54 -11.76 7.86
CA LEU A 367 -6.91 -12.54 6.68
C LEU A 367 -6.20 -13.89 6.60
N ARG A 368 -4.90 -13.90 6.87
CA ARG A 368 -4.10 -15.12 6.86
C ARG A 368 -4.60 -16.15 7.88
N VAL A 369 -5.03 -15.69 9.04
CA VAL A 369 -5.64 -16.57 10.07
C VAL A 369 -7.02 -17.06 9.64
N ALA A 370 -7.84 -16.18 9.03
CA ALA A 370 -9.18 -16.54 8.59
C ALA A 370 -9.18 -17.50 7.40
N ALA A 371 -8.23 -17.34 6.47
CA ALA A 371 -8.15 -18.14 5.26
C ALA A 371 -6.68 -18.39 4.87
N PRO A 372 -5.95 -19.30 5.56
CA PRO A 372 -4.50 -19.46 5.40
C PRO A 372 -4.05 -19.81 3.99
N ALA A 373 -4.85 -20.57 3.24
CA ALA A 373 -4.56 -21.00 1.88
C ALA A 373 -4.99 -19.98 0.81
N ASN A 374 -5.84 -19.02 1.16
CA ASN A 374 -6.32 -18.03 0.21
C ASN A 374 -5.30 -16.88 0.11
N PRO A 375 -4.78 -16.55 -1.10
CA PRO A 375 -3.73 -15.55 -1.26
C PRO A 375 -4.19 -14.10 -1.10
N THR A 376 -5.47 -13.83 -0.79
CA THR A 376 -6.02 -12.46 -0.65
C THR A 376 -5.22 -11.62 0.35
N TRP A 377 -4.65 -12.19 1.39
CA TRP A 377 -3.85 -11.46 2.36
C TRP A 377 -2.55 -10.86 1.76
N LEU A 378 -2.06 -11.40 0.64
CA LEU A 378 -0.92 -10.87 -0.14
C LEU A 378 -1.35 -9.85 -1.20
N ALA A 379 -2.63 -9.79 -1.55
CA ALA A 379 -3.13 -8.95 -2.61
C ALA A 379 -2.96 -7.45 -2.33
N TYR A 380 -3.14 -7.04 -1.08
CA TYR A 380 -3.10 -5.62 -0.73
C TYR A 380 -1.69 -5.05 -0.70
N THR A 381 -1.55 -3.81 -1.17
CA THR A 381 -0.34 -3.02 -1.05
C THR A 381 -0.63 -1.68 -0.38
N LEU A 382 0.34 -1.17 0.38
CA LEU A 382 0.27 0.09 1.09
C LEU A 382 1.34 1.04 0.56
N TYR A 383 0.93 2.21 0.11
CA TYR A 383 1.81 3.35 -0.11
C TYR A 383 1.62 4.35 1.01
N GLY A 384 2.68 4.75 1.70
CA GLY A 384 2.64 5.71 2.81
C GLY A 384 3.85 5.60 3.72
N ASP A 385 3.96 6.54 4.66
CA ASP A 385 4.94 6.44 5.75
C ASP A 385 4.54 5.28 6.67
N PRO A 386 5.36 4.22 6.84
CA PRO A 386 5.00 3.09 7.69
C PRO A 386 4.73 3.50 9.14
N ASN A 387 5.35 4.57 9.60
CA ASN A 387 5.22 5.11 10.95
C ASN A 387 4.17 6.22 11.09
N ALA A 388 3.39 6.51 10.03
CA ALA A 388 2.37 7.55 10.11
C ALA A 388 1.32 7.23 11.16
N HIS A 389 0.92 8.26 11.93
CA HIS A 389 -0.17 8.18 12.88
C HIS A 389 -1.42 8.85 12.34
N ILE A 390 -2.55 8.20 12.52
CA ILE A 390 -3.86 8.67 12.07
C ILE A 390 -4.71 8.99 13.28
N TYR A 391 -5.02 10.27 13.45
CA TYR A 391 -5.89 10.77 14.51
C TYR A 391 -7.32 10.89 14.00
N TRP A 392 -8.30 10.65 14.86
CA TRP A 392 -9.71 10.66 14.49
C TRP A 392 -10.46 11.75 15.26
N GLY A 393 -10.92 12.77 14.52
CA GLY A 393 -11.75 13.86 15.03
C GLY A 393 -10.95 15.03 15.59
N GLU A 394 -10.08 14.82 16.55
CA GLU A 394 -9.31 15.88 17.23
C GLU A 394 -7.83 15.87 16.83
N GLU A 395 -7.23 17.04 16.71
CA GLU A 395 -5.79 17.19 16.59
C GLU A 395 -5.16 16.91 17.96
N LYS A 396 -3.96 16.31 17.95
CA LYS A 396 -3.20 16.02 19.15
C LYS A 396 -2.60 17.28 19.76
#